data_954ec28e1b23ccfe123772a64aa4f39b
#
_entry.id   954ec28e1b23ccfe123772a64aa4f39b
#
_cell.length_a   1.000
_cell.length_b   1.000
_cell.length_c   1.000
_cell.angle_alpha   90.00
_cell.angle_beta   90.00
_cell.angle_gamma   90.00
#
_symmetry.space_group_name_H-M   'P 1'
#
loop_
_entity.id
_entity.type
_entity.pdbx_description
1 polymer ?
#
loop_
_entity_poly.entity_id
_entity_poly.type
_entity_poly.pdbx_seq_one_letter_code
_entity_poly.pdbx_strand_id
1 'polypeptide(L)'
;VNPPPLPLTTKEMDGVYELPYARAPHPSYEGRKIPAWEMIRHSVTIMRGCFGGCSFCSITEHEGRVIQSRSEDSVIREIEHIRDKTEGFTGIISDIGGPTANMYRIACKDRETEALCRRPSCVYPDICKNLQTSHDALIALYRKARAVPGVKKVMVASGVRYDLAVKSPAYVKELV
;
A
#
# COMPACT_ATOMS: atom_id res chain seq x y z
N VAL A 1 -24.82 3.95 -17.59
CA VAL A 1 -23.66 3.55 -16.78
C VAL A 1 -23.37 4.69 -15.81
N ASN A 2 -23.33 4.39 -14.51
CA ASN A 2 -22.96 5.37 -13.51
C ASN A 2 -21.46 5.73 -13.62
N PRO A 3 -21.06 6.96 -13.28
CA PRO A 3 -19.66 7.31 -13.21
C PRO A 3 -18.96 6.47 -12.12
N PRO A 4 -17.63 6.26 -12.22
CA PRO A 4 -16.89 5.58 -11.17
C PRO A 4 -17.00 6.35 -9.84
N PRO A 5 -16.91 5.66 -8.68
CA PRO A 5 -16.95 6.32 -7.39
C PRO A 5 -15.77 7.28 -7.24
N LEU A 6 -15.96 8.32 -6.43
CA LEU A 6 -14.86 9.21 -6.05
C LEU A 6 -13.83 8.43 -5.21
N PRO A 7 -12.54 8.68 -5.43
CA PRO A 7 -11.50 8.10 -4.60
C PRO A 7 -11.66 8.52 -3.13
N LEU A 8 -11.43 7.59 -2.21
CA LEU A 8 -11.48 7.88 -0.78
C LEU A 8 -10.36 8.84 -0.38
N THR A 9 -10.69 9.75 0.52
CA THR A 9 -9.69 10.57 1.20
C THR A 9 -8.86 9.73 2.17
N THR A 10 -7.71 10.23 2.61
CA THR A 10 -6.90 9.55 3.64
C THR A 10 -7.71 9.28 4.92
N LYS A 11 -8.56 10.22 5.35
CA LYS A 11 -9.40 10.05 6.54
C LYS A 11 -10.42 8.92 6.37
N GLU A 12 -11.04 8.81 5.21
CA GLU A 12 -12.00 7.73 4.92
C GLU A 12 -11.28 6.39 4.80
N MET A 13 -10.10 6.35 4.16
CA MET A 13 -9.25 5.15 4.13
C MET A 13 -8.87 4.70 5.53
N ASP A 14 -8.40 5.60 6.39
CA ASP A 14 -8.07 5.28 7.78
C ASP A 14 -9.29 4.70 8.51
N GLY A 15 -10.46 5.34 8.37
CA GLY A 15 -11.70 4.85 8.98
C GLY A 15 -12.09 3.43 8.54
N VAL A 16 -11.89 3.09 7.27
CA VAL A 16 -12.14 1.72 6.76
C VAL A 16 -11.18 0.71 7.39
N TYR A 17 -9.88 1.04 7.47
CA TYR A 17 -8.88 0.13 8.03
C TYR A 17 -8.89 0.06 9.56
N GLU A 18 -9.54 0.99 10.24
CA GLU A 18 -9.73 1.01 11.70
C GLU A 18 -11.02 0.31 12.16
N LEU A 19 -11.83 -0.22 11.23
CA LEU A 19 -12.96 -1.06 11.60
C LEU A 19 -12.48 -2.30 12.40
N PRO A 20 -13.31 -2.82 13.31
CA PRO A 20 -12.92 -3.90 14.21
C PRO A 20 -12.88 -5.26 13.50
N TYR A 21 -11.96 -5.42 12.57
CA TYR A 21 -11.73 -6.70 11.89
C TYR A 21 -11.14 -7.74 12.85
N ALA A 22 -11.64 -8.96 12.80
CA ALA A 22 -11.17 -10.06 13.63
C ALA A 22 -9.69 -10.46 13.36
N ARG A 23 -9.16 -10.16 12.16
CA ARG A 23 -7.82 -10.59 11.71
C ARG A 23 -7.54 -12.06 12.01
N ALA A 24 -8.50 -12.91 11.70
CA ALA A 24 -8.45 -14.34 11.94
C ALA A 24 -9.11 -15.10 10.77
N PRO A 25 -8.75 -16.36 10.55
CA PRO A 25 -9.45 -17.22 9.60
C PRO A 25 -10.94 -17.32 9.95
N HIS A 26 -11.78 -17.55 8.92
CA HIS A 26 -13.19 -17.77 9.16
C HIS A 26 -13.41 -19.01 10.03
N PRO A 27 -14.35 -18.99 10.99
CA PRO A 27 -14.59 -20.11 11.92
C PRO A 27 -14.82 -21.48 11.25
N SER A 28 -15.35 -21.50 10.02
CA SER A 28 -15.56 -22.76 9.27
C SER A 28 -14.29 -23.55 8.97
N TYR A 29 -13.11 -22.93 9.12
CA TYR A 29 -11.84 -23.66 8.96
C TYR A 29 -11.43 -24.48 10.18
N GLU A 30 -12.04 -24.24 11.36
CA GLU A 30 -11.93 -25.08 12.56
C GLU A 30 -10.50 -25.55 12.90
N GLY A 31 -9.55 -24.63 12.95
CA GLY A 31 -8.15 -24.91 13.25
C GLY A 31 -7.34 -25.56 12.13
N ARG A 32 -7.93 -25.76 10.95
CA ARG A 32 -7.17 -26.20 9.77
C ARG A 32 -6.13 -25.16 9.37
N LYS A 33 -4.92 -25.61 9.06
CA LYS A 33 -3.86 -24.73 8.59
C LYS A 33 -4.18 -24.19 7.19
N ILE A 34 -4.16 -22.87 7.03
CA ILE A 34 -4.38 -22.17 5.76
C ILE A 34 -3.05 -21.55 5.34
N PRO A 35 -2.32 -22.12 4.36
CA PRO A 35 -1.01 -21.60 3.97
C PRO A 35 -1.03 -20.12 3.56
N ALA A 36 -2.05 -19.70 2.82
CA ALA A 36 -2.20 -18.28 2.42
C ALA A 36 -2.34 -17.36 3.63
N TRP A 37 -3.10 -17.75 4.65
CA TRP A 37 -3.23 -16.99 5.88
C TRP A 37 -1.89 -16.83 6.60
N GLU A 38 -1.13 -17.92 6.73
CA GLU A 38 0.20 -17.88 7.36
C GLU A 38 1.16 -16.89 6.70
N MET A 39 1.03 -16.71 5.39
CA MET A 39 1.85 -15.76 4.63
C MET A 39 1.46 -14.30 4.87
N ILE A 40 0.16 -14.01 5.00
CA ILE A 40 -0.36 -12.63 4.96
C ILE A 40 -0.79 -12.07 6.31
N ARG A 41 -0.93 -12.89 7.35
CA ARG A 41 -1.51 -12.48 8.65
C ARG A 41 -0.79 -11.29 9.32
N HIS A 42 0.47 -11.08 9.01
CA HIS A 42 1.28 -9.97 9.50
C HIS A 42 1.58 -8.93 8.41
N SER A 43 0.81 -8.88 7.35
CA SER A 43 0.93 -7.86 6.31
C SER A 43 0.04 -6.64 6.62
N VAL A 44 0.47 -5.48 6.15
CA VAL A 44 -0.23 -4.21 6.30
C VAL A 44 -0.38 -3.54 4.96
N THR A 45 -1.63 -3.31 4.54
CA THR A 45 -1.94 -2.55 3.33
C THR A 45 -1.88 -1.06 3.65
N ILE A 46 -1.08 -0.31 2.90
CA ILE A 46 -0.87 1.13 3.13
C ILE A 46 -1.58 2.02 2.12
N MET A 47 -2.01 1.46 1.00
CA MET A 47 -2.67 2.20 -0.06
C MET A 47 -3.46 1.28 -0.97
N ARG A 48 -4.37 1.86 -1.76
CA ARG A 48 -5.11 1.23 -2.84
C ARG A 48 -4.98 2.07 -4.10
N GLY A 49 -5.29 1.45 -5.25
CA GLY A 49 -5.15 2.07 -6.55
C GLY A 49 -3.81 1.77 -7.22
N CYS A 50 -3.77 1.90 -8.52
CA CYS A 50 -2.55 1.72 -9.31
C CYS A 50 -2.64 2.49 -10.63
N PHE A 51 -1.70 3.38 -10.88
CA PHE A 51 -1.61 4.13 -12.13
C PHE A 51 -0.72 3.48 -13.19
N GLY A 52 -0.39 2.20 -13.00
CA GLY A 52 0.47 1.45 -13.93
C GLY A 52 -0.15 1.20 -15.29
N GLY A 53 -1.45 0.87 -15.34
CA GLY A 53 -2.19 0.61 -16.56
C GLY A 53 -1.63 -0.55 -17.38
N CYS A 54 -1.11 -1.59 -16.72
CA CYS A 54 -0.53 -2.76 -17.38
C CYS A 54 -1.63 -3.57 -18.10
N SER A 55 -1.42 -3.95 -19.36
CA SER A 55 -2.43 -4.62 -20.18
C SER A 55 -2.89 -5.99 -19.68
N PHE A 56 -2.10 -6.64 -18.85
CA PHE A 56 -2.42 -7.94 -18.25
C PHE A 56 -3.07 -7.84 -16.85
N CYS A 57 -3.17 -6.64 -16.27
CA CYS A 57 -3.54 -6.45 -14.87
C CYS A 57 -4.83 -5.64 -14.75
N SER A 58 -5.79 -6.14 -13.98
CA SER A 58 -7.07 -5.48 -13.74
C SER A 58 -7.10 -4.54 -12.53
N ILE A 59 -6.02 -4.41 -11.78
CA ILE A 59 -6.00 -3.60 -10.54
C ILE A 59 -6.40 -2.14 -10.81
N THR A 60 -5.89 -1.54 -11.89
CA THR A 60 -6.25 -0.17 -12.27
C THR A 60 -7.76 -0.01 -12.49
N GLU A 61 -8.43 -1.04 -13.01
CA GLU A 61 -9.87 -1.05 -13.26
C GLU A 61 -10.68 -1.30 -11.98
N HIS A 62 -10.18 -2.14 -11.07
CA HIS A 62 -10.86 -2.48 -9.82
C HIS A 62 -10.72 -1.41 -8.74
N GLU A 63 -9.50 -0.94 -8.54
CA GLU A 63 -9.16 -0.03 -7.43
C GLU A 63 -9.04 1.42 -7.89
N GLY A 64 -9.06 1.64 -9.19
CA GLY A 64 -8.87 2.96 -9.79
C GLY A 64 -7.40 3.34 -9.97
N ARG A 65 -7.21 4.42 -10.71
CA ARG A 65 -5.89 4.95 -11.04
C ARG A 65 -5.34 5.91 -9.98
N VAL A 66 -6.22 6.56 -9.23
CA VAL A 66 -5.84 7.50 -8.17
C VAL A 66 -5.40 6.72 -6.93
N ILE A 67 -4.23 7.04 -6.43
CA ILE A 67 -3.71 6.38 -5.22
C ILE A 67 -4.43 6.91 -3.99
N GLN A 68 -5.03 6.02 -3.23
CA GLN A 68 -5.74 6.26 -2.00
C GLN A 68 -4.87 5.74 -0.86
N SER A 69 -4.15 6.64 -0.18
CA SER A 69 -3.18 6.28 0.84
C SER A 69 -3.73 6.46 2.25
N ARG A 70 -3.39 5.54 3.13
CA ARG A 70 -3.61 5.68 4.57
C ARG A 70 -2.64 6.69 5.17
N SER A 71 -2.98 7.23 6.34
CA SER A 71 -2.04 8.01 7.13
C SER A 71 -0.96 7.10 7.75
N GLU A 72 0.19 7.68 8.05
CA GLU A 72 1.26 6.98 8.76
C GLU A 72 0.76 6.47 10.11
N ASP A 73 0.02 7.29 10.85
CA ASP A 73 -0.49 6.93 12.17
C ASP A 73 -1.46 5.75 12.13
N SER A 74 -2.33 5.67 11.12
CA SER A 74 -3.22 4.52 10.92
C SER A 74 -2.41 3.23 10.66
N VAL A 75 -1.37 3.31 9.84
CA VAL A 75 -0.49 2.16 9.57
C VAL A 75 0.27 1.73 10.83
N ILE A 76 0.80 2.67 11.59
CA ILE A 76 1.53 2.36 12.83
C ILE A 76 0.60 1.73 13.87
N ARG A 77 -0.63 2.27 14.06
CA ARG A 77 -1.63 1.65 14.97
C ARG A 77 -1.95 0.20 14.57
N GLU A 78 -2.03 -0.10 13.28
CA GLU A 78 -2.24 -1.47 12.82
C GLU A 78 -1.04 -2.37 13.11
N ILE A 79 0.17 -1.89 12.94
CA ILE A 79 1.39 -2.64 13.30
C ILE A 79 1.42 -2.94 14.81
N GLU A 80 1.07 -1.96 15.64
CA GLU A 80 0.96 -2.13 17.08
C GLU A 80 -0.13 -3.14 17.44
N HIS A 81 -1.29 -3.08 16.79
CA HIS A 81 -2.36 -4.05 16.97
C HIS A 81 -1.92 -5.47 16.58
N ILE A 82 -1.19 -5.62 15.47
CA ILE A 82 -0.64 -6.93 15.06
C ILE A 82 0.32 -7.45 16.13
N ARG A 83 1.23 -6.61 16.63
CA ARG A 83 2.18 -6.95 17.68
C ARG A 83 1.48 -7.45 18.95
N ASP A 84 0.44 -6.73 19.38
CA ASP A 84 -0.17 -6.91 20.69
C ASP A 84 -1.30 -7.95 20.70
N LYS A 85 -1.97 -8.19 19.56
CA LYS A 85 -3.21 -8.97 19.48
C LYS A 85 -3.14 -10.16 18.53
N THR A 86 -2.18 -10.21 17.60
CA THR A 86 -2.12 -11.32 16.65
C THR A 86 -1.27 -12.45 17.23
N GLU A 87 -1.88 -13.61 17.40
CA GLU A 87 -1.19 -14.79 17.89
C GLU A 87 -0.01 -15.18 16.99
N GLY A 88 1.10 -15.61 17.60
CA GLY A 88 2.29 -16.04 16.90
C GLY A 88 3.09 -14.92 16.22
N PHE A 89 2.93 -13.67 16.63
CA PHE A 89 3.77 -12.59 16.13
C PHE A 89 5.21 -12.75 16.61
N THR A 90 6.15 -12.80 15.67
CA THR A 90 7.58 -13.02 15.92
C THR A 90 8.45 -11.77 15.84
N GLY A 91 7.83 -10.61 15.67
CA GLY A 91 8.51 -9.33 15.42
C GLY A 91 8.70 -9.02 13.93
N ILE A 92 8.11 -9.82 13.04
CA ILE A 92 8.25 -9.62 11.59
C ILE A 92 6.93 -9.14 10.99
N ILE A 93 6.95 -7.96 10.39
CA ILE A 93 5.91 -7.50 9.47
C ILE A 93 6.26 -8.05 8.10
N SER A 94 5.42 -8.93 7.59
CA SER A 94 5.70 -9.69 6.36
C SER A 94 5.56 -8.88 5.08
N ASP A 95 4.78 -7.81 5.12
CA ASP A 95 4.66 -6.84 4.04
C ASP A 95 4.15 -5.50 4.55
N ILE A 96 4.73 -4.41 4.09
CA ILE A 96 4.14 -3.06 4.14
C ILE A 96 4.02 -2.60 2.70
N GLY A 97 2.82 -2.72 2.14
CA GLY A 97 2.64 -2.50 0.71
C GLY A 97 1.18 -2.33 0.29
N GLY A 98 0.93 -2.70 -0.94
CA GLY A 98 -0.38 -2.58 -1.60
C GLY A 98 -0.28 -3.12 -3.03
N PRO A 99 -1.17 -2.72 -3.94
CA PRO A 99 -1.12 -3.16 -5.34
C PRO A 99 0.24 -2.94 -6.00
N THR A 100 0.92 -1.84 -5.62
CA THR A 100 2.31 -1.55 -5.98
C THR A 100 2.91 -0.74 -4.84
N ALA A 101 3.80 -1.33 -4.06
CA ALA A 101 4.28 -0.77 -2.79
C ALA A 101 4.82 0.65 -2.90
N ASN A 102 5.58 0.94 -3.96
CA ASN A 102 6.22 2.24 -4.14
C ASN A 102 5.36 3.29 -4.88
N MET A 103 4.05 3.15 -4.83
CA MET A 103 3.11 4.21 -5.24
C MET A 103 2.49 4.96 -4.05
N TYR A 104 2.83 4.59 -2.82
CA TYR A 104 2.32 5.25 -1.62
C TYR A 104 2.55 6.76 -1.66
N ARG A 105 1.45 7.53 -1.52
CA ARG A 105 1.39 9.00 -1.59
C ARG A 105 1.92 9.62 -2.89
N ILE A 106 2.09 8.85 -3.95
CA ILE A 106 2.40 9.38 -5.27
C ILE A 106 1.08 9.77 -5.95
N ALA A 107 1.04 10.98 -6.48
CA ALA A 107 -0.14 11.57 -7.12
C ALA A 107 0.25 12.47 -8.29
N CYS A 108 -0.74 12.90 -9.06
CA CYS A 108 -0.58 13.98 -10.00
C CYS A 108 -0.25 15.29 -9.25
N LYS A 109 0.62 16.11 -9.79
CA LYS A 109 0.99 17.42 -9.22
C LYS A 109 -0.17 18.41 -9.24
N ASP A 110 -1.09 18.23 -10.17
CA ASP A 110 -2.22 19.11 -10.37
C ASP A 110 -3.53 18.32 -10.41
N ARG A 111 -4.45 18.65 -9.50
CA ARG A 111 -5.73 17.98 -9.33
C ARG A 111 -6.70 18.21 -10.49
N GLU A 112 -6.68 19.39 -11.10
CA GLU A 112 -7.55 19.69 -12.24
C GLU A 112 -7.12 18.88 -13.46
N THR A 113 -5.82 18.83 -13.71
CA THR A 113 -5.24 17.96 -14.74
C THR A 113 -5.56 16.48 -14.47
N GLU A 114 -5.49 16.02 -13.23
CA GLU A 114 -5.80 14.64 -12.86
C GLU A 114 -7.26 14.28 -13.18
N ALA A 115 -8.19 15.17 -12.85
CA ALA A 115 -9.63 14.98 -13.07
C ALA A 115 -10.00 14.88 -14.57
N LEU A 116 -9.31 15.62 -15.42
CA LEU A 116 -9.54 15.65 -16.87
C LEU A 116 -8.70 14.63 -17.64
N CYS A 117 -7.70 14.03 -16.99
CA CYS A 117 -6.73 13.16 -17.63
C CYS A 117 -7.36 11.86 -18.14
N ARG A 118 -7.09 11.52 -19.41
CA ARG A 118 -7.56 10.30 -20.07
C ARG A 118 -6.43 9.28 -20.35
N ARG A 119 -5.22 9.52 -19.85
CA ARG A 119 -4.11 8.57 -20.04
C ARG A 119 -4.40 7.26 -19.32
N PRO A 120 -4.20 6.11 -19.99
CA PRO A 120 -4.38 4.81 -19.34
C PRO A 120 -3.28 4.49 -18.32
N SER A 121 -2.09 5.11 -18.47
CA SER A 121 -0.94 4.92 -17.60
C SER A 121 -0.24 6.24 -17.30
N CYS A 122 0.26 6.41 -16.08
CA CYS A 122 1.12 7.53 -15.70
C CYS A 122 2.63 7.23 -15.85
N VAL A 123 2.97 5.99 -16.22
CA VAL A 123 4.36 5.52 -16.31
C VAL A 123 4.73 4.91 -17.67
N TYR A 124 3.76 4.76 -18.58
CA TYR A 124 3.98 4.23 -19.92
C TYR A 124 3.38 5.17 -21.00
N PRO A 125 4.05 5.36 -22.19
CA PRO A 125 5.40 4.88 -22.55
C PRO A 125 6.51 5.54 -21.72
N ASP A 126 6.26 6.71 -21.17
CA ASP A 126 7.18 7.46 -20.31
C ASP A 126 6.48 7.94 -19.05
N ILE A 127 7.26 8.17 -17.99
CA ILE A 127 6.76 8.75 -16.75
C ILE A 127 6.17 10.13 -17.05
N CYS A 128 4.91 10.32 -16.66
CA CYS A 128 4.17 11.56 -16.88
C CYS A 128 4.86 12.74 -16.17
N LYS A 129 5.04 13.84 -16.90
CA LYS A 129 5.66 15.08 -16.35
C LYS A 129 4.90 15.65 -15.15
N ASN A 130 3.59 15.40 -15.10
CA ASN A 130 2.72 15.84 -14.01
C ASN A 130 2.69 14.85 -12.83
N LEU A 131 3.35 13.69 -12.93
CA LEU A 131 3.44 12.75 -11.81
C LEU A 131 4.49 13.22 -10.81
N GLN A 132 4.13 13.30 -9.55
CA GLN A 132 5.10 13.37 -8.46
C GLN A 132 5.78 12.01 -8.33
N THR A 133 7.09 11.98 -8.14
CA THR A 133 7.86 10.72 -8.10
C THR A 133 8.69 10.56 -6.83
N SER A 134 8.51 11.45 -5.82
CA SER A 134 9.23 11.31 -4.55
C SER A 134 8.72 10.12 -3.75
N HIS A 135 9.64 9.35 -3.17
CA HIS A 135 9.36 8.27 -2.23
C HIS A 135 9.61 8.69 -0.76
N ASP A 136 9.81 9.97 -0.47
CA ASP A 136 10.17 10.44 0.87
C ASP A 136 9.14 10.04 1.93
N ALA A 137 7.84 10.14 1.60
CA ALA A 137 6.77 9.72 2.50
C ALA A 137 6.81 8.20 2.79
N LEU A 138 7.14 7.39 1.79
CA LEU A 138 7.24 5.94 1.95
C LEU A 138 8.48 5.56 2.78
N ILE A 139 9.61 6.21 2.54
CA ILE A 139 10.85 6.04 3.32
C ILE A 139 10.59 6.40 4.79
N ALA A 140 9.91 7.52 5.04
CA ALA A 140 9.54 7.94 6.39
C ALA A 140 8.66 6.90 7.09
N LEU A 141 7.64 6.38 6.38
CA LEU A 141 6.77 5.33 6.90
C LEU A 141 7.54 4.05 7.24
N TYR A 142 8.44 3.58 6.36
CA TYR A 142 9.25 2.38 6.63
C TYR A 142 10.13 2.55 7.87
N ARG A 143 10.73 3.72 8.04
CA ARG A 143 11.55 4.03 9.22
C ARG A 143 10.73 4.04 10.51
N LYS A 144 9.54 4.66 10.49
CA LYS A 144 8.60 4.64 11.61
C LYS A 144 8.15 3.21 11.95
N ALA A 145 7.81 2.42 10.93
CA ALA A 145 7.39 1.03 11.13
C ALA A 145 8.49 0.18 11.79
N ARG A 146 9.75 0.35 11.36
CA ARG A 146 10.89 -0.35 11.99
C ARG A 146 11.19 0.14 13.40
N ALA A 147 10.82 1.37 13.74
CA ALA A 147 11.02 1.94 15.07
C ALA A 147 9.96 1.50 16.09
N VAL A 148 8.88 0.83 15.68
CA VAL A 148 7.86 0.35 16.59
C VAL A 148 8.46 -0.70 17.55
N PRO A 149 8.37 -0.50 18.87
CA PRO A 149 8.92 -1.46 19.84
C PRO A 149 8.36 -2.86 19.61
N GLY A 150 9.23 -3.88 19.60
CA GLY A 150 8.87 -5.27 19.34
C GLY A 150 8.89 -5.67 17.85
N VAL A 151 8.98 -4.72 16.93
CA VAL A 151 9.24 -5.00 15.51
C VAL A 151 10.74 -5.18 15.30
N LYS A 152 11.12 -6.32 14.76
CA LYS A 152 12.53 -6.69 14.46
C LYS A 152 12.86 -6.54 12.99
N LYS A 153 11.85 -6.73 12.12
CA LYS A 153 12.01 -6.69 10.67
C LYS A 153 10.71 -6.25 10.00
N VAL A 154 10.87 -5.39 8.99
CA VAL A 154 9.81 -4.98 8.08
C VAL A 154 10.22 -5.41 6.68
N MET A 155 9.32 -6.11 5.98
CA MET A 155 9.56 -6.58 4.62
C MET A 155 8.61 -5.88 3.65
N VAL A 156 9.01 -5.86 2.39
CA VAL A 156 8.17 -5.47 1.26
C VAL A 156 8.06 -6.67 0.34
N ALA A 157 6.93 -7.37 0.40
CA ALA A 157 6.62 -8.54 -0.43
C ALA A 157 5.70 -8.19 -1.61
N SER A 158 5.05 -7.04 -1.54
CA SER A 158 4.27 -6.46 -2.64
C SER A 158 5.16 -6.06 -3.82
N GLY A 159 4.58 -6.01 -5.02
CA GLY A 159 5.31 -5.59 -6.22
C GLY A 159 5.84 -4.16 -6.13
N VAL A 160 7.01 -3.93 -6.72
CA VAL A 160 7.66 -2.62 -6.81
C VAL A 160 7.80 -2.22 -8.27
N ARG A 161 7.45 -0.99 -8.61
CA ARG A 161 7.68 -0.40 -9.93
C ARG A 161 9.12 0.04 -10.06
N TYR A 162 9.89 -0.69 -10.84
CA TYR A 162 11.31 -0.39 -11.05
C TYR A 162 11.55 0.91 -11.82
N ASP A 163 10.66 1.26 -12.74
CA ASP A 163 10.72 2.53 -13.48
C ASP A 163 10.63 3.77 -12.57
N LEU A 164 9.89 3.67 -11.46
CA LEU A 164 9.87 4.69 -10.40
C LEU A 164 11.07 4.55 -9.46
N ALA A 165 11.43 3.32 -9.08
CA ALA A 165 12.50 3.06 -8.12
C ALA A 165 13.86 3.58 -8.62
N VAL A 166 14.20 3.39 -9.89
CA VAL A 166 15.46 3.86 -10.48
C VAL A 166 15.59 5.39 -10.49
N LYS A 167 14.48 6.12 -10.35
CA LYS A 167 14.48 7.60 -10.21
C LYS A 167 14.71 8.05 -8.77
N SER A 168 14.74 7.13 -7.82
CA SER A 168 14.89 7.43 -6.38
C SER A 168 15.97 6.54 -5.73
N PRO A 169 17.26 6.88 -5.88
CA PRO A 169 18.34 6.13 -5.26
C PRO A 169 18.19 5.99 -3.73
N ALA A 170 17.61 7.01 -3.08
CA ALA A 170 17.33 6.97 -1.65
C ALA A 170 16.34 5.85 -1.29
N TYR A 171 15.31 5.64 -2.10
CA TYR A 171 14.35 4.56 -1.91
C TYR A 171 15.01 3.18 -2.11
N VAL A 172 15.82 3.03 -3.17
CA VAL A 172 16.54 1.77 -3.40
C VAL A 172 17.45 1.44 -2.22
N LYS A 173 18.17 2.45 -1.70
CA LYS A 173 19.02 2.28 -0.50
C LYS A 173 18.22 1.92 0.76
N GLU A 174 16.97 2.35 0.86
CA GLU A 174 16.12 2.05 2.01
C GLU A 174 15.59 0.60 1.99
N LEU A 175 15.49 -0.02 0.80
CA LEU A 175 15.04 -1.41 0.63
C LEU A 175 16.13 -2.46 0.94
N VAL A 176 17.40 -2.09 0.89
CA VAL A 176 18.56 -2.97 1.10
C VAL A 176 19.09 -2.84 2.51
#